data_723de1907ad85872a51856df884dd7bd
#
_entry.id   723de1907ad85872a51856df884dd7bd
#
_cell.length_a   1.000
_cell.length_b   1.000
_cell.length_c   1.000
_cell.angle_alpha   90.00
_cell.angle_beta   90.00
_cell.angle_gamma   90.00
#
_symmetry.space_group_name_H-M   'P 1'
#
loop_
_entity.id
_entity.type
_entity.pdbx_description
1 polymer ?
#
loop_
_entity_poly.entity_id
_entity_poly.type
_entity_poly.pdbx_seq_one_letter_code
_entity_poly.pdbx_strand_id
1 'polypeptide(L)'
;MARQPEPEEFEVGIETAISAPEAFGASFDAAPSAEELELGSGLEGDPALAFRRTLGMFATGVTVLTARAGETVHGMTANAFMSVSLRPPLVLVSVDRRARMSNLLHEGTRFAVNVLEAGQAALSDRFAGREVDPTLEPRFELVHDTPLVEGALAHLVCRVVRSYWGGDHSLFLGQVEYARYGEGEPLLFHGGRYERIVRDPHVFSTLPRELLEPILALGEERAYADGDPIMQIGESAAELLLVVEGVVRVERPGRSLTLGAGELIGEIEVLDPAGGRIADIHAAGPVRCIAVSRENLLAALRADPRAAIALIEVLAARFRETA
;
A
#
# COMPACT_ATOMS: atom_id res chain seq x y z
N MET A 1 -23.16 -9.61 31.59
CA MET A 1 -23.56 -8.48 30.73
C MET A 1 -22.70 -7.29 31.12
N ALA A 2 -21.59 -7.11 30.44
CA ALA A 2 -20.71 -5.95 30.58
C ALA A 2 -21.15 -4.89 29.56
N ARG A 3 -21.45 -3.69 30.03
CA ARG A 3 -21.82 -2.54 29.19
C ARG A 3 -20.59 -2.12 28.39
N GLN A 4 -20.75 -1.98 27.09
CA GLN A 4 -19.79 -1.28 26.24
C GLN A 4 -19.79 0.21 26.63
N PRO A 5 -18.63 0.89 26.64
CA PRO A 5 -18.60 2.33 26.83
C PRO A 5 -19.16 3.03 25.59
N GLU A 6 -20.02 4.03 25.83
CA GLU A 6 -20.52 4.93 24.80
C GLU A 6 -19.36 5.79 24.25
N PRO A 7 -19.38 6.17 22.97
CA PRO A 7 -18.36 7.05 22.40
C PRO A 7 -18.46 8.42 23.05
N GLU A 8 -17.35 8.91 23.61
CA GLU A 8 -17.22 10.27 24.11
C GLU A 8 -17.46 11.26 22.95
N GLU A 9 -18.54 12.04 23.05
CA GLU A 9 -18.78 13.19 22.19
C GLU A 9 -17.71 14.26 22.49
N PHE A 10 -16.76 14.41 21.58
CA PHE A 10 -15.89 15.59 21.59
C PHE A 10 -16.69 16.81 21.16
N GLU A 11 -17.20 17.57 22.13
CA GLU A 11 -17.64 18.94 21.90
C GLU A 11 -16.43 19.80 21.53
N VAL A 12 -16.18 19.96 20.22
CA VAL A 12 -15.26 20.96 19.72
C VAL A 12 -16.00 22.31 19.76
N GLY A 13 -15.65 23.12 20.73
CA GLY A 13 -16.14 24.49 20.84
C GLY A 13 -16.02 25.24 19.51
N ILE A 14 -17.14 25.77 19.02
CA ILE A 14 -17.22 26.61 17.84
C ILE A 14 -16.63 27.97 18.22
N GLU A 15 -15.33 28.14 18.06
CA GLU A 15 -14.76 29.49 18.02
C GLU A 15 -14.92 30.07 16.62
N THR A 16 -15.61 31.18 16.61
CA THR A 16 -15.86 32.18 15.57
C THR A 16 -14.92 32.18 14.38
N ALA A 17 -15.56 32.35 13.22
CA ALA A 17 -14.99 32.62 11.92
C ALA A 17 -13.65 33.40 12.00
N ILE A 18 -12.57 32.73 11.69
CA ILE A 18 -11.30 33.39 11.38
C ILE A 18 -11.56 34.10 10.05
N SER A 19 -11.72 35.43 10.11
CA SER A 19 -11.68 36.27 8.93
C SER A 19 -10.37 35.99 8.21
N ALA A 20 -10.44 35.69 6.92
CA ALA A 20 -9.26 35.49 6.10
C ALA A 20 -8.31 36.67 6.28
N PRO A 21 -7.04 36.47 6.63
CA PRO A 21 -6.10 37.59 6.71
C PRO A 21 -5.97 38.19 5.32
N GLU A 22 -6.13 39.51 5.23
CA GLU A 22 -6.07 40.32 4.00
C GLU A 22 -4.70 40.33 3.31
N ALA A 23 -3.79 39.42 3.60
CA ALA A 23 -2.43 39.45 3.11
C ALA A 23 -1.79 38.11 2.78
N PHE A 24 -2.50 37.23 2.06
CA PHE A 24 -1.85 36.20 1.27
C PHE A 24 -1.99 36.48 -0.24
N GLY A 25 -1.84 37.73 -0.59
CA GLY A 25 -1.94 38.21 -1.95
C GLY A 25 -0.65 38.87 -2.41
N ALA A 26 0.46 38.16 -2.38
CA ALA A 26 1.63 38.55 -3.14
C ALA A 26 2.09 37.36 -3.98
N SER A 27 1.62 37.36 -5.22
CA SER A 27 2.22 36.74 -6.41
C SER A 27 2.92 35.39 -6.19
N PHE A 28 2.12 34.30 -6.09
CA PHE A 28 2.58 33.01 -6.58
C PHE A 28 2.74 32.98 -8.11
N ASP A 29 2.59 34.11 -8.79
CA ASP A 29 2.67 34.26 -10.23
C ASP A 29 4.09 34.50 -10.76
N ALA A 30 5.08 34.75 -9.88
CA ALA A 30 6.47 34.80 -10.29
C ALA A 30 7.09 33.40 -10.14
N ALA A 31 7.46 32.80 -11.29
CA ALA A 31 8.27 31.59 -11.26
C ALA A 31 9.52 31.83 -10.41
N PRO A 32 9.84 30.98 -9.42
CA PRO A 32 11.09 31.06 -8.71
C PRO A 32 12.25 30.96 -9.71
N SER A 33 13.38 31.63 -9.41
CA SER A 33 14.60 31.49 -10.21
C SER A 33 14.95 29.99 -10.31
N ALA A 34 15.33 29.54 -11.49
CA ALA A 34 15.83 28.19 -11.69
C ALA A 34 17.24 28.12 -11.07
N GLU A 35 17.31 27.93 -9.77
CA GLU A 35 18.56 27.60 -9.10
C GLU A 35 18.88 26.12 -9.38
N GLU A 36 20.16 25.84 -9.64
CA GLU A 36 20.62 24.46 -9.84
C GLU A 36 20.48 23.71 -8.51
N LEU A 37 19.91 22.50 -8.60
CA LEU A 37 19.78 21.62 -7.45
C LEU A 37 21.16 21.14 -7.00
N GLU A 38 21.56 21.47 -5.78
CA GLU A 38 22.74 20.91 -5.14
C GLU A 38 22.46 19.46 -4.71
N LEU A 39 23.29 18.54 -5.18
CA LEU A 39 23.20 17.12 -4.80
C LEU A 39 24.13 16.85 -3.61
N GLY A 40 23.60 16.17 -2.59
CA GLY A 40 24.39 15.69 -1.47
C GLY A 40 25.44 14.65 -1.88
N SER A 41 26.41 14.39 -1.02
CA SER A 41 27.47 13.40 -1.24
C SER A 41 26.88 11.99 -1.47
N GLY A 42 27.38 11.30 -2.51
CA GLY A 42 26.93 9.96 -2.90
C GLY A 42 25.78 9.94 -3.90
N LEU A 43 25.28 11.10 -4.35
CA LEU A 43 24.35 11.23 -5.47
C LEU A 43 25.11 11.74 -6.68
N GLU A 44 25.37 10.85 -7.64
CA GLU A 44 26.04 11.17 -8.91
C GLU A 44 25.04 11.03 -10.07
N GLY A 45 25.25 11.80 -11.15
CA GLY A 45 24.50 11.72 -12.39
C GLY A 45 23.50 12.85 -12.61
N ASP A 46 22.39 12.56 -13.31
CA ASP A 46 21.34 13.55 -13.64
C ASP A 46 20.63 14.06 -12.38
N PRO A 47 20.67 15.38 -12.10
CA PRO A 47 20.02 15.99 -10.93
C PRO A 47 18.51 15.70 -10.86
N ALA A 48 17.82 15.66 -12.00
CA ALA A 48 16.39 15.36 -12.03
C ALA A 48 16.09 13.91 -11.61
N LEU A 49 16.96 12.97 -12.01
CA LEU A 49 16.85 11.57 -11.60
C LEU A 49 17.18 11.39 -10.12
N ALA A 50 18.21 12.06 -9.61
CA ALA A 50 18.59 12.05 -8.20
C ALA A 50 17.46 12.63 -7.33
N PHE A 51 16.88 13.76 -7.73
CA PHE A 51 15.74 14.38 -7.05
C PHE A 51 14.54 13.42 -7.03
N ARG A 52 14.19 12.82 -8.16
CA ARG A 52 13.09 11.84 -8.24
C ARG A 52 13.32 10.62 -7.34
N ARG A 53 14.55 10.13 -7.22
CA ARG A 53 14.91 9.04 -6.29
C ARG A 53 14.76 9.48 -4.84
N THR A 54 15.19 10.70 -4.50
CA THR A 54 15.04 11.26 -3.16
C THR A 54 13.55 11.37 -2.78
N LEU A 55 12.71 11.90 -3.67
CA LEU A 55 11.26 11.93 -3.45
C LEU A 55 10.66 10.53 -3.33
N GLY A 56 11.22 9.54 -4.03
CA GLY A 56 10.79 8.14 -3.94
C GLY A 56 10.99 7.51 -2.56
N MET A 57 11.84 8.09 -1.70
CA MET A 57 11.99 7.64 -0.30
C MET A 57 10.81 8.05 0.59
N PHE A 58 9.96 8.95 0.14
CA PHE A 58 8.71 9.27 0.81
C PHE A 58 7.62 8.29 0.37
N ALA A 59 7.28 7.34 1.26
CA ALA A 59 6.21 6.38 1.01
C ALA A 59 4.86 7.08 0.89
N THR A 60 4.12 6.80 -0.19
CA THR A 60 2.80 7.38 -0.44
C THR A 60 1.77 6.30 -0.69
N GLY A 61 0.49 6.61 -0.49
CA GLY A 61 -0.59 5.88 -1.11
C GLY A 61 -0.57 6.07 -2.62
N VAL A 62 -1.24 5.18 -3.34
CA VAL A 62 -1.45 5.29 -4.78
C VAL A 62 -2.89 5.67 -5.05
N THR A 63 -3.10 6.71 -5.85
CA THR A 63 -4.43 7.15 -6.26
C THR A 63 -4.58 7.11 -7.77
N VAL A 64 -5.82 6.97 -8.25
CA VAL A 64 -6.19 7.23 -9.63
C VAL A 64 -7.13 8.44 -9.64
N LEU A 65 -6.72 9.49 -10.30
CA LEU A 65 -7.58 10.62 -10.61
C LEU A 65 -8.46 10.24 -11.81
N THR A 66 -9.76 10.47 -11.71
CA THR A 66 -10.69 10.24 -12.81
C THR A 66 -11.56 11.46 -13.07
N ALA A 67 -11.80 11.74 -14.34
CA ALA A 67 -12.67 12.82 -14.78
C ALA A 67 -13.40 12.42 -16.07
N ARG A 68 -14.55 13.05 -16.33
CA ARG A 68 -15.23 12.92 -17.63
C ARG A 68 -14.48 13.72 -18.70
N ALA A 69 -14.35 13.10 -19.87
CA ALA A 69 -13.81 13.70 -21.09
C ALA A 69 -14.85 13.54 -22.21
N GLY A 70 -15.91 14.36 -22.17
CA GLY A 70 -17.11 14.16 -22.98
C GLY A 70 -17.87 12.92 -22.51
N GLU A 71 -18.11 11.97 -23.41
CA GLU A 71 -18.78 10.69 -23.13
C GLU A 71 -17.83 9.61 -22.58
N THR A 72 -16.53 9.86 -22.57
CA THR A 72 -15.52 8.91 -22.10
C THR A 72 -15.01 9.26 -20.70
N VAL A 73 -14.43 8.27 -20.03
CA VAL A 73 -13.71 8.45 -18.77
C VAL A 73 -12.23 8.57 -19.07
N HIS A 74 -11.59 9.57 -18.46
CA HIS A 74 -10.14 9.66 -18.42
C HIS A 74 -9.65 9.42 -17.00
N GLY A 75 -8.64 8.56 -16.87
CA GLY A 75 -7.97 8.27 -15.60
C GLY A 75 -6.47 8.51 -15.69
N MET A 76 -5.85 8.85 -14.56
CA MET A 76 -4.42 9.04 -14.41
C MET A 76 -3.96 8.60 -13.01
N THR A 77 -2.94 7.76 -12.94
CA THR A 77 -2.30 7.43 -11.65
C THR A 77 -1.54 8.62 -11.11
N ALA A 78 -1.74 8.92 -9.85
CA ALA A 78 -1.04 9.97 -9.13
C ALA A 78 -0.80 9.55 -7.67
N ASN A 79 0.39 9.87 -7.16
CA ASN A 79 0.72 9.80 -5.74
C ASN A 79 0.84 11.19 -5.10
N ALA A 80 0.86 12.24 -5.91
CA ALA A 80 0.90 13.63 -5.47
C ALA A 80 -0.50 14.12 -5.05
N PHE A 81 -1.02 13.56 -3.97
CA PHE A 81 -2.30 13.87 -3.36
C PHE A 81 -2.11 14.17 -1.87
N MET A 82 -2.76 15.22 -1.37
CA MET A 82 -2.75 15.56 0.06
C MET A 82 -4.05 16.22 0.52
N SER A 83 -4.38 16.01 1.80
CA SER A 83 -5.43 16.78 2.45
C SER A 83 -4.92 18.18 2.82
N VAL A 84 -5.78 19.19 2.70
CA VAL A 84 -5.43 20.60 2.96
C VAL A 84 -6.21 21.16 4.13
N SER A 85 -7.52 20.93 4.18
CA SER A 85 -8.41 21.49 5.21
C SER A 85 -9.59 20.58 5.46
N LEU A 86 -10.09 20.57 6.68
CA LEU A 86 -11.33 19.90 7.05
C LEU A 86 -12.53 20.83 6.97
N ARG A 87 -12.34 22.15 7.12
CA ARG A 87 -13.41 23.15 7.09
C ARG A 87 -12.99 24.40 6.37
N PRO A 88 -13.39 24.59 5.11
CA PRO A 88 -14.07 23.60 4.25
C PRO A 88 -13.19 22.39 3.95
N PRO A 89 -13.77 21.23 3.56
CA PRO A 89 -13.00 20.05 3.21
C PRO A 89 -12.28 20.27 1.87
N LEU A 90 -10.96 20.37 1.92
CA LEU A 90 -10.11 20.66 0.76
C LEU A 90 -9.00 19.63 0.62
N VAL A 91 -8.71 19.30 -0.64
CA VAL A 91 -7.58 18.45 -1.03
C VAL A 91 -6.77 19.14 -2.13
N LEU A 92 -5.50 18.75 -2.25
CA LEU A 92 -4.62 19.22 -3.32
C LEU A 92 -4.13 18.02 -4.13
N VAL A 93 -4.13 18.17 -5.46
CA VAL A 93 -3.48 17.24 -6.38
C VAL A 93 -2.50 17.99 -7.27
N SER A 94 -1.35 17.37 -7.56
CA SER A 94 -0.35 17.91 -8.47
C SER A 94 -0.33 17.08 -9.74
N VAL A 95 -0.46 17.73 -10.90
CA VAL A 95 -0.62 17.07 -12.21
C VAL A 95 0.37 17.68 -13.20
N ASP A 96 1.16 16.84 -13.89
CA ASP A 96 2.06 17.28 -14.98
C ASP A 96 1.24 18.07 -16.02
N ARG A 97 1.70 19.24 -16.38
CA ARG A 97 1.03 20.14 -17.34
C ARG A 97 0.86 19.54 -18.72
N ARG A 98 1.70 18.55 -19.07
CA ARG A 98 1.60 17.81 -20.35
C ARG A 98 0.57 16.68 -20.29
N ALA A 99 0.17 16.26 -19.10
CA ALA A 99 -0.82 15.21 -18.93
C ALA A 99 -2.20 15.66 -19.42
N ARG A 100 -2.93 14.78 -20.10
CA ARG A 100 -4.30 15.05 -20.53
C ARG A 100 -5.21 15.47 -19.38
N MET A 101 -5.00 14.93 -18.19
CA MET A 101 -5.75 15.28 -16.98
C MET A 101 -5.65 16.78 -16.67
N SER A 102 -4.48 17.40 -16.84
CA SER A 102 -4.28 18.84 -16.61
C SER A 102 -5.21 19.71 -17.46
N ASN A 103 -5.51 19.28 -18.68
CA ASN A 103 -6.43 19.99 -19.59
C ASN A 103 -7.91 19.77 -19.25
N LEU A 104 -8.24 18.75 -18.48
CA LEU A 104 -9.61 18.45 -18.06
C LEU A 104 -9.97 19.17 -16.76
N LEU A 105 -8.95 19.48 -15.93
CA LEU A 105 -9.16 20.12 -14.64
C LEU A 105 -9.08 21.66 -14.77
N HIS A 106 -10.19 22.32 -14.55
CA HIS A 106 -10.30 23.77 -14.47
C HIS A 106 -11.35 24.15 -13.42
N GLU A 107 -11.35 25.39 -12.96
CA GLU A 107 -12.29 25.85 -11.91
C GLU A 107 -13.74 25.46 -12.26
N GLY A 108 -14.41 24.87 -11.31
CA GLY A 108 -15.79 24.37 -11.45
C GLY A 108 -15.91 22.93 -11.95
N THR A 109 -14.88 22.31 -12.55
CA THR A 109 -14.95 20.92 -12.97
C THR A 109 -14.88 19.96 -11.80
N ARG A 110 -15.53 18.80 -11.95
CA ARG A 110 -15.45 17.70 -10.98
C ARG A 110 -14.43 16.65 -11.43
N PHE A 111 -13.75 16.09 -10.45
CA PHE A 111 -12.89 14.94 -10.61
C PHE A 111 -13.01 14.04 -9.39
N ALA A 112 -12.67 12.77 -9.54
CA ALA A 112 -12.55 11.89 -8.37
C ALA A 112 -11.09 11.58 -8.05
N VAL A 113 -10.85 11.33 -6.77
CA VAL A 113 -9.64 10.72 -6.25
C VAL A 113 -10.03 9.34 -5.74
N ASN A 114 -9.46 8.30 -6.34
CA ASN A 114 -9.70 6.91 -5.97
C ASN A 114 -8.43 6.38 -5.33
N VAL A 115 -8.45 6.13 -4.03
CA VAL A 115 -7.34 5.51 -3.31
C VAL A 115 -7.37 4.02 -3.61
N LEU A 116 -6.32 3.51 -4.24
CA LEU A 116 -6.29 2.11 -4.66
C LEU A 116 -6.10 1.15 -3.49
N GLU A 117 -6.75 0.00 -3.60
CA GLU A 117 -6.56 -1.15 -2.73
C GLU A 117 -5.27 -1.91 -3.13
N ALA A 118 -4.66 -2.64 -2.19
CA ALA A 118 -3.37 -3.32 -2.35
C ALA A 118 -3.28 -4.25 -3.57
N GLY A 119 -4.39 -4.91 -3.96
CA GLY A 119 -4.47 -5.78 -5.14
C GLY A 119 -4.55 -5.04 -6.48
N GLN A 120 -4.67 -3.71 -6.48
CA GLN A 120 -4.92 -2.92 -7.71
C GLN A 120 -3.64 -2.37 -8.38
N ALA A 121 -2.47 -2.98 -8.17
CA ALA A 121 -1.20 -2.55 -8.78
C ALA A 121 -1.28 -2.52 -10.32
N ALA A 122 -1.86 -3.53 -10.95
CA ALA A 122 -2.03 -3.59 -12.41
C ALA A 122 -2.93 -2.45 -12.93
N LEU A 123 -3.96 -2.08 -12.17
CA LEU A 123 -4.82 -0.95 -12.49
C LEU A 123 -4.07 0.38 -12.40
N SER A 124 -3.22 0.54 -11.39
CA SER A 124 -2.32 1.68 -11.28
C SER A 124 -1.38 1.79 -12.48
N ASP A 125 -0.76 0.68 -12.90
CA ASP A 125 0.14 0.66 -14.06
C ASP A 125 -0.59 1.04 -15.35
N ARG A 126 -1.83 0.56 -15.55
CA ARG A 126 -2.66 0.94 -16.68
C ARG A 126 -2.88 2.45 -16.76
N PHE A 127 -3.27 3.08 -15.65
CA PHE A 127 -3.50 4.53 -15.60
C PHE A 127 -2.21 5.37 -15.54
N ALA A 128 -1.08 4.74 -15.28
CA ALA A 128 0.25 5.33 -15.46
C ALA A 128 0.76 5.25 -16.92
N GLY A 129 -0.01 4.64 -17.82
CA GLY A 129 0.38 4.45 -19.23
C GLY A 129 1.45 3.38 -19.43
N ARG A 130 1.61 2.46 -18.48
CA ARG A 130 2.50 1.30 -18.60
C ARG A 130 1.82 0.17 -19.37
N GLU A 131 2.62 -0.74 -19.90
CA GLU A 131 2.13 -1.95 -20.54
C GLU A 131 1.54 -2.89 -19.48
N VAL A 132 0.28 -3.28 -19.65
CA VAL A 132 -0.47 -4.20 -18.78
C VAL A 132 -1.27 -5.18 -19.63
N ASP A 133 -1.84 -6.19 -18.99
CA ASP A 133 -2.76 -7.12 -19.63
C ASP A 133 -3.88 -6.35 -20.35
N PRO A 134 -4.02 -6.51 -21.69
CA PRO A 134 -5.03 -5.80 -22.47
C PRO A 134 -6.47 -6.16 -22.07
N THR A 135 -6.68 -7.28 -21.38
CA THR A 135 -8.01 -7.72 -20.89
C THR A 135 -8.43 -7.00 -19.61
N LEU A 136 -7.51 -6.29 -18.95
CA LEU A 136 -7.82 -5.51 -17.76
C LEU A 136 -8.67 -4.29 -18.13
N GLU A 137 -9.97 -4.38 -17.97
CA GLU A 137 -10.90 -3.27 -18.19
C GLU A 137 -11.31 -2.62 -16.86
N PRO A 138 -10.95 -1.33 -16.64
CA PRO A 138 -11.40 -0.61 -15.46
C PRO A 138 -12.92 -0.46 -15.47
N ARG A 139 -13.55 -0.70 -14.33
CA ARG A 139 -14.98 -0.46 -14.13
C ARG A 139 -15.18 0.78 -13.31
N PHE A 140 -16.29 1.48 -13.56
CA PHE A 140 -16.61 2.73 -12.91
C PHE A 140 -18.07 2.76 -12.47
N GLU A 141 -18.30 3.29 -11.28
CA GLU A 141 -19.62 3.79 -10.87
C GLU A 141 -19.67 5.33 -11.01
N LEU A 142 -20.84 5.91 -11.13
CA LEU A 142 -20.98 7.36 -11.23
C LEU A 142 -21.58 7.94 -9.96
N VAL A 143 -20.90 8.94 -9.40
CA VAL A 143 -21.40 9.75 -8.28
C VAL A 143 -21.26 11.22 -8.66
N HIS A 144 -22.36 11.99 -8.59
CA HIS A 144 -22.42 13.37 -9.09
C HIS A 144 -21.88 13.53 -10.52
N ASP A 145 -22.22 12.58 -11.39
CA ASP A 145 -21.71 12.49 -12.78
C ASP A 145 -20.18 12.36 -12.88
N THR A 146 -19.52 11.92 -11.82
CA THR A 146 -18.06 11.76 -11.75
C THR A 146 -17.73 10.28 -11.62
N PRO A 147 -16.84 9.72 -12.46
CA PRO A 147 -16.52 8.29 -12.45
C PRO A 147 -15.63 7.94 -11.25
N LEU A 148 -16.05 6.95 -10.48
CA LEU A 148 -15.29 6.34 -9.39
C LEU A 148 -14.82 4.95 -9.82
N VAL A 149 -13.57 4.61 -9.55
CA VAL A 149 -13.00 3.29 -9.86
C VAL A 149 -13.60 2.24 -8.95
N GLU A 150 -14.22 1.19 -9.48
CA GLU A 150 -14.75 0.09 -8.69
C GLU A 150 -13.64 -0.65 -7.92
N GLY A 151 -13.95 -1.03 -6.68
CA GLY A 151 -13.03 -1.78 -5.82
C GLY A 151 -11.90 -0.95 -5.21
N ALA A 152 -11.82 0.37 -5.46
CA ALA A 152 -10.87 1.21 -4.75
C ALA A 152 -11.24 1.33 -3.26
N LEU A 153 -10.20 1.44 -2.41
CA LEU A 153 -10.33 1.48 -0.95
C LEU A 153 -11.07 2.71 -0.45
N ALA A 154 -10.85 3.86 -1.10
CA ALA A 154 -11.57 5.09 -0.76
C ALA A 154 -11.80 5.96 -2.00
N HIS A 155 -12.85 6.76 -1.95
CA HIS A 155 -13.27 7.63 -3.04
C HIS A 155 -13.60 9.02 -2.51
N LEU A 156 -13.16 10.02 -3.26
CA LEU A 156 -13.52 11.41 -3.07
C LEU A 156 -14.02 11.97 -4.39
N VAL A 157 -15.17 12.66 -4.39
CA VAL A 157 -15.56 13.53 -5.51
C VAL A 157 -15.25 14.96 -5.11
N CYS A 158 -14.48 15.63 -5.94
CA CYS A 158 -13.98 16.97 -5.68
C CYS A 158 -14.37 17.91 -6.81
N ARG A 159 -14.64 19.16 -6.47
CA ARG A 159 -14.77 20.25 -7.45
C ARG A 159 -13.53 21.13 -7.38
N VAL A 160 -12.89 21.39 -8.50
CA VAL A 160 -11.76 22.33 -8.57
C VAL A 160 -12.23 23.72 -8.18
N VAL A 161 -11.65 24.30 -7.14
CA VAL A 161 -11.96 25.66 -6.66
C VAL A 161 -10.87 26.65 -7.01
N ARG A 162 -9.62 26.18 -7.19
CA ARG A 162 -8.48 26.98 -7.62
C ARG A 162 -7.45 26.11 -8.30
N SER A 163 -6.67 26.71 -9.18
CA SER A 163 -5.45 26.13 -9.73
C SER A 163 -4.29 27.08 -9.53
N TYR A 164 -3.10 26.52 -9.30
CA TYR A 164 -1.88 27.27 -9.09
C TYR A 164 -0.77 26.73 -9.97
N TRP A 165 0.17 27.62 -10.31
CA TRP A 165 1.37 27.22 -11.00
C TRP A 165 2.29 26.44 -10.04
N GLY A 166 2.87 25.33 -10.48
CA GLY A 166 3.78 24.48 -9.72
C GLY A 166 4.97 24.00 -10.56
N GLY A 167 5.56 24.88 -11.38
CA GLY A 167 6.66 24.52 -12.25
C GLY A 167 6.18 23.78 -13.51
N ASP A 168 6.68 22.58 -13.72
CA ASP A 168 6.22 21.66 -14.78
C ASP A 168 4.87 20.99 -14.45
N HIS A 169 4.34 21.20 -13.25
CA HIS A 169 3.05 20.75 -12.78
C HIS A 169 2.07 21.90 -12.56
N SER A 170 0.78 21.58 -12.57
CA SER A 170 -0.28 22.44 -12.05
C SER A 170 -0.82 21.86 -10.76
N LEU A 171 -1.06 22.70 -9.77
CA LEU A 171 -1.64 22.34 -8.48
C LEU A 171 -3.13 22.65 -8.52
N PHE A 172 -3.97 21.66 -8.31
CA PHE A 172 -5.42 21.84 -8.30
C PHE A 172 -5.95 21.65 -6.88
N LEU A 173 -6.53 22.72 -6.34
CA LEU A 173 -7.24 22.71 -5.07
C LEU A 173 -8.68 22.28 -5.32
N GLY A 174 -9.08 21.15 -4.76
CA GLY A 174 -10.41 20.56 -4.88
C GLY A 174 -11.19 20.67 -3.58
N GLN A 175 -12.43 21.17 -3.65
CA GLN A 175 -13.38 21.06 -2.55
C GLN A 175 -14.06 19.71 -2.63
N VAL A 176 -14.00 18.94 -1.54
CA VAL A 176 -14.62 17.62 -1.46
C VAL A 176 -16.13 17.78 -1.33
N GLU A 177 -16.89 17.15 -2.24
CA GLU A 177 -18.35 17.12 -2.26
C GLU A 177 -18.91 15.75 -1.83
N TYR A 178 -18.11 14.71 -1.94
CA TYR A 178 -18.46 13.34 -1.55
C TYR A 178 -17.23 12.60 -1.10
N ALA A 179 -17.37 11.78 -0.06
CA ALA A 179 -16.30 10.90 0.43
C ALA A 179 -16.88 9.56 0.89
N ARG A 180 -16.18 8.48 0.55
CA ARG A 180 -16.50 7.11 0.98
C ARG A 180 -15.20 6.35 1.15
N TYR A 181 -15.14 5.45 2.13
CA TYR A 181 -14.07 4.47 2.28
C TYR A 181 -14.63 3.10 2.62
N GLY A 182 -13.86 2.06 2.30
CA GLY A 182 -14.14 0.66 2.63
C GLY A 182 -13.11 0.07 3.58
N GLU A 183 -13.27 -1.20 3.89
CA GLU A 183 -12.28 -1.98 4.59
C GLU A 183 -11.27 -2.55 3.60
N GLY A 184 -10.00 -2.70 3.99
CA GLY A 184 -8.92 -3.20 3.15
C GLY A 184 -7.60 -2.52 3.45
N GLU A 185 -6.60 -2.78 2.61
CA GLU A 185 -5.27 -2.20 2.70
C GLU A 185 -4.99 -1.29 1.50
N PRO A 186 -4.35 -0.13 1.70
CA PRO A 186 -4.01 0.74 0.60
C PRO A 186 -2.84 0.17 -0.22
N LEU A 187 -2.87 0.39 -1.52
CA LEU A 187 -1.69 0.24 -2.37
C LEU A 187 -0.69 1.33 -2.01
N LEU A 188 0.54 0.94 -1.65
CA LEU A 188 1.63 1.85 -1.35
C LEU A 188 2.64 1.91 -2.49
N PHE A 189 3.33 3.05 -2.57
CA PHE A 189 4.46 3.25 -3.48
C PHE A 189 5.65 3.83 -2.72
N HIS A 190 6.79 3.13 -2.76
CA HIS A 190 8.01 3.52 -2.10
C HIS A 190 9.23 3.04 -2.90
N GLY A 191 10.27 3.84 -3.00
CA GLY A 191 11.51 3.45 -3.67
C GLY A 191 11.35 3.06 -5.15
N GLY A 192 10.28 3.54 -5.82
CA GLY A 192 10.01 3.23 -7.23
C GLY A 192 9.21 1.95 -7.47
N ARG A 193 8.70 1.30 -6.44
CA ARG A 193 7.92 0.05 -6.50
C ARG A 193 6.67 0.11 -5.63
N TYR A 194 5.73 -0.79 -5.90
CA TYR A 194 4.58 -1.00 -5.04
C TYR A 194 5.00 -1.78 -3.80
N GLU A 195 4.45 -1.37 -2.66
CA GLU A 195 4.68 -1.98 -1.35
C GLU A 195 3.34 -2.30 -0.69
N ARG A 196 3.37 -3.14 0.35
CA ARG A 196 2.20 -3.48 1.16
C ARG A 196 2.42 -3.08 2.61
N ILE A 197 1.35 -2.70 3.30
CA ILE A 197 1.39 -2.54 4.75
C ILE A 197 1.28 -3.92 5.37
N VAL A 198 2.28 -4.32 6.11
CA VAL A 198 2.17 -5.47 7.00
C VAL A 198 1.72 -4.92 8.36
N ARG A 199 0.45 -5.10 8.68
CA ARG A 199 -0.22 -4.42 9.83
C ARG A 199 0.13 -5.01 11.20
N ASP A 200 0.69 -6.20 11.29
CA ASP A 200 0.89 -6.84 12.58
C ASP A 200 2.33 -6.74 13.08
N PRO A 201 2.60 -5.96 14.15
CA PRO A 201 3.93 -5.94 14.77
C PRO A 201 4.34 -7.29 15.38
N HIS A 202 3.38 -8.20 15.63
CA HIS A 202 3.69 -9.55 16.12
C HIS A 202 4.28 -10.45 15.03
N VAL A 203 3.99 -10.18 13.75
CA VAL A 203 4.60 -10.87 12.60
C VAL A 203 6.12 -10.80 12.64
N PHE A 204 6.65 -9.70 13.19
CA PHE A 204 8.08 -9.40 13.19
C PHE A 204 8.75 -9.58 14.57
N SER A 205 8.03 -10.08 15.56
CA SER A 205 8.57 -10.21 16.92
C SER A 205 9.76 -11.17 17.02
N THR A 206 9.97 -12.01 16.00
CA THR A 206 11.01 -13.03 15.98
C THR A 206 12.16 -12.76 15.00
N LEU A 207 11.92 -11.96 13.95
CA LEU A 207 12.94 -11.56 12.97
C LEU A 207 12.98 -10.04 12.83
N PRO A 208 14.15 -9.38 12.84
CA PRO A 208 14.26 -7.96 12.53
C PRO A 208 13.64 -7.67 11.15
N ARG A 209 12.80 -6.65 11.11
CA ARG A 209 12.06 -6.25 9.90
C ARG A 209 12.95 -6.08 8.67
N GLU A 210 14.11 -5.47 8.87
CA GLU A 210 15.12 -5.22 7.82
C GLU A 210 15.66 -6.50 7.17
N LEU A 211 15.60 -7.62 7.89
CA LEU A 211 16.05 -8.94 7.41
C LEU A 211 14.90 -9.74 6.79
N LEU A 212 13.68 -9.50 7.23
CA LEU A 212 12.49 -10.22 6.76
C LEU A 212 11.94 -9.63 5.46
N GLU A 213 11.92 -8.30 5.31
CA GLU A 213 11.39 -7.62 4.12
C GLU A 213 12.01 -8.12 2.79
N PRO A 214 13.33 -8.29 2.64
CA PRO A 214 13.91 -8.82 1.41
C PRO A 214 13.48 -10.25 1.11
N ILE A 215 13.21 -11.06 2.15
CA ILE A 215 12.73 -12.43 2.00
C ILE A 215 11.27 -12.42 1.52
N LEU A 216 10.43 -11.61 2.16
CA LEU A 216 9.01 -11.50 1.83
C LEU A 216 8.77 -10.90 0.45
N ALA A 217 9.62 -9.97 0.02
CA ALA A 217 9.54 -9.38 -1.32
C ALA A 217 9.73 -10.41 -2.45
N LEU A 218 10.30 -11.57 -2.16
CA LEU A 218 10.46 -12.69 -3.08
C LEU A 218 9.33 -13.73 -2.98
N GLY A 219 8.34 -13.49 -2.10
CA GLY A 219 7.23 -14.39 -1.85
C GLY A 219 6.00 -14.07 -2.68
N GLU A 220 5.12 -15.07 -2.81
CA GLU A 220 3.81 -14.97 -3.43
C GLU A 220 2.72 -14.97 -2.36
N GLU A 221 1.73 -14.11 -2.53
CA GLU A 221 0.58 -14.10 -1.63
C GLU A 221 -0.39 -15.24 -1.99
N ARG A 222 -0.89 -15.93 -0.93
CA ARG A 222 -1.91 -16.98 -1.05
C ARG A 222 -3.00 -16.74 -0.04
N ALA A 223 -4.24 -17.00 -0.47
CA ALA A 223 -5.43 -16.95 0.37
C ALA A 223 -6.06 -18.34 0.46
N TYR A 224 -6.57 -18.68 1.65
CA TYR A 224 -7.22 -19.94 1.95
C TYR A 224 -8.55 -19.66 2.63
N ALA A 225 -9.58 -20.41 2.25
CA ALA A 225 -10.88 -20.39 2.94
C ALA A 225 -10.84 -21.25 4.21
N ASP A 226 -11.86 -21.11 5.06
CA ASP A 226 -11.99 -21.93 6.27
C ASP A 226 -11.98 -23.43 5.94
N GLY A 227 -11.11 -24.19 6.61
CA GLY A 227 -10.93 -25.63 6.42
C GLY A 227 -10.01 -26.03 5.26
N ASP A 228 -9.57 -25.09 4.42
CA ASP A 228 -8.68 -25.43 3.31
C ASP A 228 -7.37 -26.05 3.82
N PRO A 229 -6.85 -27.10 3.15
CA PRO A 229 -5.54 -27.64 3.44
C PRO A 229 -4.46 -26.66 2.92
N ILE A 230 -3.48 -26.36 3.80
CA ILE A 230 -2.36 -25.49 3.49
C ILE A 230 -1.09 -26.32 3.25
N MET A 231 -0.87 -27.35 4.08
CA MET A 231 0.23 -28.31 3.97
C MET A 231 -0.25 -29.68 4.43
N GLN A 232 0.29 -30.75 3.86
CA GLN A 232 -0.04 -32.13 4.24
C GLN A 232 1.22 -32.95 4.56
N ILE A 233 1.12 -33.83 5.56
CA ILE A 233 2.20 -34.73 5.94
C ILE A 233 2.68 -35.53 4.73
N GLY A 234 3.99 -35.58 4.53
CA GLY A 234 4.63 -36.33 3.44
C GLY A 234 4.74 -35.58 2.12
N GLU A 235 4.13 -34.39 1.97
CA GLU A 235 4.37 -33.55 0.81
C GLU A 235 5.80 -33.00 0.77
N SER A 236 6.24 -32.61 -0.42
CA SER A 236 7.55 -31.97 -0.60
C SER A 236 7.60 -30.59 0.10
N ALA A 237 8.64 -30.36 0.87
CA ALA A 237 8.86 -29.09 1.56
C ALA A 237 9.50 -28.04 0.64
N ALA A 238 8.77 -27.61 -0.40
CA ALA A 238 9.26 -26.71 -1.42
C ALA A 238 9.25 -25.23 -0.99
N GLU A 239 8.52 -24.87 0.05
CA GLU A 239 8.30 -23.48 0.47
C GLU A 239 8.04 -23.38 1.96
N LEU A 240 8.29 -22.18 2.47
CA LEU A 240 7.89 -21.73 3.80
C LEU A 240 6.76 -20.71 3.64
N LEU A 241 5.84 -20.65 4.57
CA LEU A 241 4.79 -19.62 4.57
C LEU A 241 4.88 -18.77 5.84
N LEU A 242 4.66 -17.46 5.64
CA LEU A 242 4.37 -16.53 6.73
C LEU A 242 2.87 -16.28 6.77
N VAL A 243 2.23 -16.52 7.90
CA VAL A 243 0.83 -16.16 8.13
C VAL A 243 0.75 -14.64 8.28
N VAL A 244 0.06 -13.97 7.36
CA VAL A 244 -0.13 -12.51 7.38
C VAL A 244 -1.43 -12.16 8.09
N GLU A 245 -2.47 -12.99 7.92
CA GLU A 245 -3.78 -12.75 8.48
C GLU A 245 -4.49 -14.09 8.73
N GLY A 246 -5.30 -14.16 9.78
CA GLY A 246 -6.05 -15.34 10.16
C GLY A 246 -5.28 -16.26 11.09
N VAL A 247 -5.79 -17.48 11.23
CA VAL A 247 -5.27 -18.52 12.13
C VAL A 247 -5.20 -19.84 11.38
N VAL A 248 -4.11 -20.55 11.56
CA VAL A 248 -3.95 -21.93 11.04
C VAL A 248 -3.93 -22.93 12.18
N ARG A 249 -4.48 -24.12 11.94
CA ARG A 249 -4.40 -25.27 12.83
C ARG A 249 -3.32 -26.21 12.33
N VAL A 250 -2.36 -26.49 13.19
CA VAL A 250 -1.25 -27.43 12.94
C VAL A 250 -1.53 -28.72 13.69
N GLU A 251 -1.60 -29.84 12.98
CA GLU A 251 -1.89 -31.14 13.50
C GLU A 251 -0.68 -32.08 13.30
N ARG A 252 -0.16 -32.62 14.41
CA ARG A 252 0.90 -33.63 14.43
C ARG A 252 0.39 -34.85 15.21
N PRO A 253 0.96 -36.01 15.03
CA PRO A 253 0.63 -37.19 15.86
C PRO A 253 0.69 -36.85 17.35
N GLY A 254 -0.47 -36.90 18.04
CA GLY A 254 -0.60 -36.63 19.46
C GLY A 254 -0.58 -35.16 19.90
N ARG A 255 -0.53 -34.19 18.98
CA ARG A 255 -0.51 -32.77 19.33
C ARG A 255 -1.23 -31.93 18.26
N SER A 256 -2.09 -31.01 18.70
CA SER A 256 -2.66 -29.95 17.89
C SER A 256 -2.34 -28.60 18.51
N LEU A 257 -1.99 -27.60 17.68
CA LEU A 257 -1.77 -26.24 18.10
C LEU A 257 -2.30 -25.27 17.03
N THR A 258 -2.49 -24.02 17.39
CA THR A 258 -2.88 -22.95 16.48
C THR A 258 -1.78 -21.93 16.36
N LEU A 259 -1.54 -21.44 15.13
CA LEU A 259 -0.59 -20.39 14.85
C LEU A 259 -1.36 -19.25 14.19
N GLY A 260 -1.04 -18.01 14.55
CA GLY A 260 -1.71 -16.81 14.05
C GLY A 260 -0.82 -15.97 13.13
N ALA A 261 -1.31 -14.79 12.83
CA ALA A 261 -0.54 -13.81 12.08
C ALA A 261 0.83 -13.56 12.76
N GLY A 262 1.89 -13.57 11.95
CA GLY A 262 3.26 -13.42 12.41
C GLY A 262 4.05 -14.70 12.53
N GLU A 263 3.40 -15.80 12.41
CA GLU A 263 4.03 -17.09 12.58
C GLU A 263 4.52 -17.64 11.24
N LEU A 264 5.73 -18.20 11.26
CA LEU A 264 6.28 -18.97 10.14
C LEU A 264 5.80 -20.42 10.24
N ILE A 265 5.45 -21.00 9.12
CA ILE A 265 5.08 -22.42 9.01
C ILE A 265 5.87 -23.09 7.88
N GLY A 266 6.32 -24.31 8.14
CA GLY A 266 7.14 -25.09 7.21
C GLY A 266 8.60 -24.67 7.15
N GLU A 267 9.10 -23.92 8.13
CA GLU A 267 10.47 -23.41 8.21
C GLU A 267 11.50 -24.50 8.49
N ILE A 268 11.10 -25.52 9.25
CA ILE A 268 12.01 -26.64 9.60
C ILE A 268 12.26 -27.48 8.35
N GLU A 269 11.19 -27.88 7.69
CA GLU A 269 11.23 -28.80 6.57
C GLU A 269 11.82 -28.15 5.32
N VAL A 270 11.60 -26.85 5.10
CA VAL A 270 12.16 -26.14 3.93
C VAL A 270 13.69 -26.05 4.02
N LEU A 271 14.25 -26.10 5.23
CA LEU A 271 15.70 -26.11 5.46
C LEU A 271 16.29 -27.54 5.39
N ASP A 272 15.49 -28.57 5.60
CA ASP A 272 15.89 -29.98 5.48
C ASP A 272 15.57 -30.56 4.09
N PRO A 273 16.55 -30.71 3.21
CA PRO A 273 16.31 -31.20 1.82
C PRO A 273 15.87 -32.67 1.76
N ALA A 274 16.04 -33.43 2.83
CA ALA A 274 15.67 -34.85 2.91
C ALA A 274 14.32 -35.09 3.58
N GLY A 275 13.78 -34.06 4.25
CA GLY A 275 12.51 -34.11 4.98
C GLY A 275 11.29 -33.78 4.10
N GLY A 276 10.17 -34.48 4.33
CA GLY A 276 8.84 -34.06 3.91
C GLY A 276 8.14 -33.25 4.99
N ARG A 277 6.95 -32.76 4.73
CA ARG A 277 6.09 -32.10 5.72
C ARG A 277 5.82 -33.04 6.90
N ILE A 278 5.97 -32.53 8.11
CA ILE A 278 5.82 -33.28 9.37
C ILE A 278 4.51 -33.00 10.10
N ALA A 279 3.68 -32.10 9.54
CA ALA A 279 2.39 -31.73 10.09
C ALA A 279 1.37 -31.52 8.97
N ASP A 280 0.10 -31.78 9.28
CA ASP A 280 -1.04 -31.31 8.50
C ASP A 280 -1.39 -29.90 9.00
N ILE A 281 -1.57 -28.97 8.08
CA ILE A 281 -1.90 -27.58 8.40
C ILE A 281 -3.15 -27.18 7.59
N HIS A 282 -4.16 -26.68 8.32
CA HIS A 282 -5.42 -26.24 7.75
C HIS A 282 -5.74 -24.81 8.18
N ALA A 283 -6.43 -24.08 7.33
CA ALA A 283 -6.98 -22.77 7.67
C ALA A 283 -8.08 -22.92 8.74
N ALA A 284 -8.03 -22.13 9.80
CA ALA A 284 -9.07 -22.02 10.83
C ALA A 284 -9.75 -20.65 10.70
N GLY A 285 -10.64 -20.53 9.72
CA GLY A 285 -11.18 -19.28 9.19
C GLY A 285 -10.43 -18.83 7.93
N PRO A 286 -10.78 -17.67 7.35
CA PRO A 286 -10.03 -17.10 6.24
C PRO A 286 -8.57 -16.81 6.63
N VAL A 287 -7.59 -17.22 5.80
CA VAL A 287 -6.16 -17.07 6.06
C VAL A 287 -5.49 -16.47 4.84
N ARG A 288 -4.59 -15.53 5.06
CA ARG A 288 -3.64 -15.03 4.05
C ARG A 288 -2.21 -15.33 4.49
N CYS A 289 -1.42 -15.83 3.55
CA CYS A 289 -0.01 -16.15 3.76
C CYS A 289 0.86 -15.55 2.65
N ILE A 290 2.14 -15.32 2.95
CA ILE A 290 3.18 -15.11 1.94
C ILE A 290 3.98 -16.40 1.84
N ALA A 291 3.98 -17.04 0.66
CA ALA A 291 4.71 -18.24 0.36
C ALA A 291 6.06 -17.88 -0.25
N VAL A 292 7.14 -18.32 0.38
CA VAL A 292 8.52 -18.12 -0.10
C VAL A 292 9.11 -19.47 -0.49
N SER A 293 9.50 -19.61 -1.75
CA SER A 293 10.11 -20.84 -2.21
C SER A 293 11.45 -21.09 -1.52
N ARG A 294 11.83 -22.36 -1.38
CA ARG A 294 13.11 -22.77 -0.81
C ARG A 294 14.29 -22.10 -1.53
N GLU A 295 14.21 -21.98 -2.85
CA GLU A 295 15.26 -21.35 -3.67
C GLU A 295 15.42 -19.87 -3.30
N ASN A 296 14.32 -19.12 -3.26
CA ASN A 296 14.28 -17.71 -2.89
C ASN A 296 14.75 -17.48 -1.46
N LEU A 297 14.29 -18.31 -0.52
CA LEU A 297 14.76 -18.25 0.87
C LEU A 297 16.26 -18.44 0.97
N LEU A 298 16.80 -19.48 0.36
CA LEU A 298 18.25 -19.76 0.41
C LEU A 298 19.07 -18.69 -0.32
N ALA A 299 18.56 -18.10 -1.39
CA ALA A 299 19.19 -16.97 -2.07
C ALA A 299 19.26 -15.74 -1.17
N ALA A 300 18.17 -15.39 -0.48
CA ALA A 300 18.12 -14.28 0.45
C ALA A 300 19.06 -14.49 1.66
N LEU A 301 19.07 -15.69 2.25
CA LEU A 301 19.95 -16.02 3.38
C LEU A 301 21.45 -16.00 2.99
N ARG A 302 21.79 -16.31 1.75
CA ARG A 302 23.17 -16.19 1.24
C ARG A 302 23.55 -14.73 0.96
N ALA A 303 22.60 -13.92 0.53
CA ALA A 303 22.82 -12.50 0.24
C ALA A 303 23.04 -11.69 1.53
N ASP A 304 22.33 -12.01 2.61
CA ASP A 304 22.52 -11.40 3.93
C ASP A 304 22.66 -12.47 5.03
N PRO A 305 23.89 -12.81 5.44
CA PRO A 305 24.12 -13.80 6.51
C PRO A 305 23.48 -13.45 7.86
N ARG A 306 23.14 -12.17 8.12
CA ARG A 306 22.45 -11.75 9.36
C ARG A 306 21.04 -12.33 9.38
N ALA A 307 20.39 -12.44 8.23
CA ALA A 307 19.08 -13.08 8.13
C ALA A 307 19.12 -14.58 8.48
N ALA A 308 20.21 -15.27 8.10
CA ALA A 308 20.40 -16.67 8.49
C ALA A 308 20.60 -16.83 10.01
N ILE A 309 21.38 -15.96 10.64
CA ILE A 309 21.60 -15.96 12.09
C ILE A 309 20.27 -15.71 12.82
N ALA A 310 19.51 -14.69 12.42
CA ALA A 310 18.23 -14.36 13.01
C ALA A 310 17.21 -15.50 12.85
N LEU A 311 17.18 -16.19 11.70
CA LEU A 311 16.33 -17.37 11.49
C LEU A 311 16.73 -18.51 12.43
N ILE A 312 18.02 -18.74 12.64
CA ILE A 312 18.53 -19.75 13.59
C ILE A 312 18.09 -19.43 15.02
N GLU A 313 18.13 -18.16 15.42
CA GLU A 313 17.67 -17.72 16.76
C GLU A 313 16.17 -18.00 16.96
N VAL A 314 15.34 -17.74 15.94
CA VAL A 314 13.91 -18.08 15.94
C VAL A 314 13.69 -19.59 16.11
N LEU A 315 14.37 -20.39 15.31
CA LEU A 315 14.28 -21.86 15.39
C LEU A 315 14.72 -22.36 16.78
N ALA A 316 15.81 -21.83 17.32
CA ALA A 316 16.33 -22.19 18.65
C ALA A 316 15.34 -21.79 19.78
N ALA A 317 14.63 -20.69 19.64
CA ALA A 317 13.57 -20.28 20.57
C ALA A 317 12.41 -21.27 20.55
N ARG A 318 11.90 -21.62 19.35
CA ARG A 318 10.83 -22.62 19.17
C ARG A 318 11.21 -24.01 19.71
N PHE A 319 12.43 -24.44 19.49
CA PHE A 319 12.90 -25.70 20.04
C PHE A 319 12.86 -25.74 21.57
N ARG A 320 13.13 -24.61 22.23
CA ARG A 320 13.04 -24.53 23.72
C ARG A 320 11.60 -24.56 24.24
N GLU A 321 10.65 -24.05 23.47
CA GLU A 321 9.23 -24.07 23.84
C GLU A 321 8.56 -25.44 23.59
N THR A 322 9.17 -26.26 22.76
CA THR A 322 8.65 -27.60 22.37
C THR A 322 9.36 -28.76 23.07
N ALA A 323 10.44 -28.53 23.77
CA ALA A 323 11.17 -29.49 24.58
C ALA A 323 10.64 -29.53 26.01
#